data_fe3232c61460ffcc5c547db7242686b3
#
_entry.id   fe3232c61460ffcc5c547db7242686b3
#
_cell.length_a   1.000
_cell.length_b   1.000
_cell.length_c   1.000
_cell.angle_alpha   90.00
_cell.angle_beta   90.00
_cell.angle_gamma   90.00
#
_symmetry.space_group_name_H-M   'P 1'
#
loop_
_entity.id
_entity.type
_entity.pdbx_description
1 polymer ?
#
loop_
_entity_poly.entity_id
_entity_poly.type
_entity_poly.pdbx_seq_one_letter_code
_entity_poly.pdbx_strand_id
1 'polypeptide(L)'
;MEKTYTDKQFTNDFKELTAIITKRLQSADNTDEVQQDLSMLESLATNKNAPAPAKTIYGLAYLMEDKPWYDFKKGFEWIKKGADDAQDNEPFCWFILGSLYLNGKPDLPKDIISAKYWIKKAVDARYEDAVLMYELNWGDNPPGFKEWMTDKMEKDYDRMQKLKRWLPIVLVLAGIGLIVYIILFR
;
A
#
# COMPACT_ATOMS: atom_id res chain seq x y z
N MET A 1 -30.87 -8.69 3.21
CA MET A 1 -30.58 -7.61 4.16
C MET A 1 -29.27 -6.97 3.71
N GLU A 2 -29.34 -5.85 2.97
CA GLU A 2 -28.14 -5.08 2.63
C GLU A 2 -27.61 -4.41 3.90
N LYS A 3 -26.39 -4.74 4.28
CA LYS A 3 -25.69 -4.02 5.34
C LYS A 3 -25.35 -2.63 4.82
N THR A 4 -26.03 -1.61 5.30
CA THR A 4 -25.63 -0.21 5.13
C THR A 4 -24.38 0.04 5.98
N TYR A 5 -23.20 0.01 5.34
CA TYR A 5 -21.95 0.40 6.00
C TYR A 5 -21.86 1.93 6.06
N THR A 6 -21.43 2.46 7.21
CA THR A 6 -20.94 3.86 7.23
C THR A 6 -19.63 3.93 6.45
N ASP A 7 -19.33 5.03 5.76
CA ASP A 7 -18.12 5.19 4.91
C ASP A 7 -16.82 4.83 5.65
N LYS A 8 -16.73 5.16 6.93
CA LYS A 8 -15.56 4.86 7.77
C LYS A 8 -15.42 3.37 8.08
N GLN A 9 -16.50 2.67 8.28
CA GLN A 9 -16.55 1.25 8.57
C GLN A 9 -16.21 0.44 7.30
N PHE A 10 -16.78 0.84 6.16
CA PHE A 10 -16.45 0.29 4.86
C PHE A 10 -14.95 0.44 4.53
N THR A 11 -14.34 1.59 4.82
CA THR A 11 -12.91 1.84 4.55
C THR A 11 -11.98 0.98 5.42
N ASN A 12 -12.34 0.73 6.67
CA ASN A 12 -11.53 -0.10 7.56
C ASN A 12 -11.64 -1.60 7.19
N ASP A 13 -12.86 -2.09 7.02
CA ASP A 13 -13.13 -3.48 6.61
C ASP A 13 -12.49 -3.76 5.25
N PHE A 14 -12.51 -2.78 4.35
CA PHE A 14 -11.87 -2.85 3.05
C PHE A 14 -10.34 -2.99 3.15
N LYS A 15 -9.66 -2.19 3.98
CA LYS A 15 -8.20 -2.27 4.16
C LYS A 15 -7.76 -3.64 4.70
N GLU A 16 -8.48 -4.14 5.69
CA GLU A 16 -8.18 -5.44 6.28
C GLU A 16 -8.41 -6.57 5.27
N LEU A 17 -9.54 -6.56 4.59
CA LEU A 17 -9.90 -7.56 3.60
C LEU A 17 -8.93 -7.60 2.42
N THR A 18 -8.57 -6.43 1.86
CA THR A 18 -7.60 -6.35 0.76
C THR A 18 -6.21 -6.81 1.17
N ALA A 19 -5.77 -6.52 2.39
CA ALA A 19 -4.48 -7.00 2.90
C ALA A 19 -4.45 -8.54 3.02
N ILE A 20 -5.52 -9.15 3.54
CA ILE A 20 -5.66 -10.60 3.64
C ILE A 20 -5.64 -11.26 2.26
N ILE A 21 -6.46 -10.75 1.33
CA ILE A 21 -6.58 -11.31 -0.03
C ILE A 21 -5.24 -11.15 -0.77
N THR A 22 -4.61 -9.99 -0.72
CA THR A 22 -3.32 -9.75 -1.38
C THR A 22 -2.25 -10.71 -0.85
N LYS A 23 -2.18 -10.95 0.46
CA LYS A 23 -1.26 -11.90 1.06
C LYS A 23 -1.53 -13.33 0.58
N ARG A 24 -2.79 -13.74 0.48
CA ARG A 24 -3.16 -15.07 -0.02
C ARG A 24 -2.79 -15.24 -1.49
N LEU A 25 -3.07 -14.25 -2.34
CA LEU A 25 -2.69 -14.27 -3.76
C LEU A 25 -1.17 -14.36 -3.96
N GLN A 26 -0.38 -13.70 -3.12
CA GLN A 26 1.09 -13.80 -3.18
C GLN A 26 1.60 -15.22 -2.90
N SER A 27 0.96 -15.95 -2.01
CA SER A 27 1.39 -17.29 -1.58
C SER A 27 0.71 -18.42 -2.36
N ALA A 28 -0.34 -18.16 -3.14
CA ALA A 28 -1.15 -19.19 -3.76
C ALA A 28 -0.60 -19.66 -5.12
N ASP A 29 -0.67 -20.97 -5.33
CA ASP A 29 -0.53 -21.63 -6.62
C ASP A 29 -1.93 -22.03 -7.07
N ASN A 30 -2.46 -21.37 -8.08
CA ASN A 30 -3.73 -21.58 -8.79
C ASN A 30 -4.69 -22.61 -8.18
N THR A 31 -5.54 -22.16 -7.28
CA THR A 31 -6.58 -22.97 -6.63
C THR A 31 -7.95 -22.31 -6.83
N ASP A 32 -9.03 -23.03 -6.56
CA ASP A 32 -10.39 -22.46 -6.55
C ASP A 32 -10.51 -21.28 -5.58
N GLU A 33 -9.71 -21.26 -4.52
CA GLU A 33 -9.63 -20.16 -3.56
C GLU A 33 -9.13 -18.85 -4.21
N VAL A 34 -8.16 -18.93 -5.13
CA VAL A 34 -7.66 -17.77 -5.88
C VAL A 34 -8.75 -17.16 -6.72
N GLN A 35 -9.56 -17.97 -7.39
CA GLN A 35 -10.67 -17.47 -8.20
C GLN A 35 -11.72 -16.77 -7.33
N GLN A 36 -11.99 -17.28 -6.13
CA GLN A 36 -12.85 -16.60 -5.15
C GLN A 36 -12.27 -15.27 -4.70
N ASP A 37 -10.97 -15.21 -4.41
CA ASP A 37 -10.28 -13.99 -4.00
C ASP A 37 -10.28 -12.93 -5.10
N LEU A 38 -10.00 -13.31 -6.35
CA LEU A 38 -10.07 -12.40 -7.48
C LEU A 38 -11.49 -11.89 -7.71
N SER A 39 -12.50 -12.76 -7.61
CA SER A 39 -13.92 -12.39 -7.73
C SER A 39 -14.34 -11.44 -6.61
N MET A 40 -13.82 -11.63 -5.39
CA MET A 40 -14.07 -10.75 -4.26
C MET A 40 -13.45 -9.37 -4.47
N LEU A 41 -12.18 -9.31 -4.92
CA LEU A 41 -11.53 -8.05 -5.27
C LEU A 41 -12.28 -7.33 -6.41
N GLU A 42 -12.77 -8.07 -7.41
CA GLU A 42 -13.58 -7.51 -8.49
C GLU A 42 -14.88 -6.88 -7.98
N SER A 43 -15.60 -7.61 -7.13
CA SER A 43 -16.82 -7.11 -6.49
C SER A 43 -16.56 -5.82 -5.70
N LEU A 44 -15.44 -5.78 -4.97
CA LEU A 44 -15.02 -4.58 -4.23
C LEU A 44 -14.68 -3.42 -5.17
N ALA A 45 -13.90 -3.67 -6.23
CA ALA A 45 -13.44 -2.65 -7.17
C ALA A 45 -14.58 -2.09 -8.06
N THR A 46 -15.60 -2.91 -8.35
CA THR A 46 -16.76 -2.53 -9.18
C THR A 46 -17.89 -1.90 -8.38
N ASN A 47 -17.83 -1.95 -7.05
CA ASN A 47 -18.85 -1.31 -6.21
C ASN A 47 -18.91 0.19 -6.51
N LYS A 48 -20.13 0.74 -6.59
CA LYS A 48 -20.36 2.16 -6.88
C LYS A 48 -19.67 3.11 -5.89
N ASN A 49 -19.54 2.69 -4.64
CA ASN A 49 -18.90 3.46 -3.56
C ASN A 49 -17.48 2.98 -3.27
N ALA A 50 -16.87 2.21 -4.19
CA ALA A 50 -15.51 1.70 -4.00
C ALA A 50 -14.51 2.86 -3.93
N PRO A 51 -13.62 2.90 -2.91
CA PRO A 51 -12.53 3.84 -2.89
C PRO A 51 -11.55 3.55 -4.05
N ALA A 52 -10.88 4.59 -4.56
CA ALA A 52 -9.94 4.43 -5.68
C ALA A 52 -8.85 3.37 -5.44
N PRO A 53 -8.30 3.22 -4.22
CA PRO A 53 -7.37 2.14 -3.92
C PRO A 53 -7.90 0.73 -4.20
N ALA A 54 -9.23 0.49 -4.11
CA ALA A 54 -9.81 -0.80 -4.45
C ALA A 54 -9.53 -1.20 -5.89
N LYS A 55 -9.72 -0.26 -6.81
CA LYS A 55 -9.47 -0.45 -8.24
C LYS A 55 -7.99 -0.69 -8.51
N THR A 56 -7.13 0.10 -7.85
CA THR A 56 -5.67 -0.04 -7.97
C THR A 56 -5.20 -1.41 -7.47
N ILE A 57 -5.68 -1.87 -6.31
CA ILE A 57 -5.30 -3.18 -5.74
C ILE A 57 -5.80 -4.32 -6.61
N TYR A 58 -7.03 -4.24 -7.14
CA TYR A 58 -7.55 -5.22 -8.08
C TYR A 58 -6.68 -5.29 -9.34
N GLY A 59 -6.25 -4.14 -9.86
CA GLY A 59 -5.32 -4.08 -10.99
C GLY A 59 -3.96 -4.70 -10.67
N LEU A 60 -3.40 -4.42 -9.48
CA LEU A 60 -2.12 -4.99 -9.04
C LEU A 60 -2.16 -6.51 -8.94
N ALA A 61 -3.30 -7.11 -8.57
CA ALA A 61 -3.44 -8.57 -8.54
C ALA A 61 -3.17 -9.21 -9.91
N TYR A 62 -3.57 -8.55 -11.02
CA TYR A 62 -3.30 -9.01 -12.38
C TYR A 62 -1.89 -8.73 -12.89
N LEU A 63 -1.08 -7.94 -12.16
CA LEU A 63 0.31 -7.67 -12.52
C LEU A 63 1.33 -8.60 -11.84
N MET A 64 0.88 -9.64 -11.16
CA MET A 64 1.75 -10.67 -10.57
C MET A 64 2.26 -11.61 -11.68
N GLU A 65 3.45 -11.30 -12.24
CA GLU A 65 4.00 -11.93 -13.47
C GLU A 65 4.21 -13.44 -13.36
N ASP A 66 4.48 -13.95 -12.17
CA ASP A 66 4.72 -15.37 -11.87
C ASP A 66 3.43 -16.17 -11.65
N LYS A 67 2.27 -15.55 -11.83
CA LYS A 67 0.96 -16.16 -11.55
C LYS A 67 0.18 -16.48 -12.82
N PRO A 68 -0.58 -17.60 -12.84
CA PRO A 68 -1.34 -18.04 -14.02
C PRO A 68 -2.49 -17.09 -14.42
N TRP A 69 -2.89 -16.17 -13.54
CA TRP A 69 -3.90 -15.13 -13.82
C TRP A 69 -3.30 -13.79 -14.25
N TYR A 70 -2.00 -13.75 -14.52
CA TYR A 70 -1.34 -12.55 -15.01
C TYR A 70 -2.02 -12.02 -16.28
N ASP A 71 -2.44 -10.77 -16.23
CA ASP A 71 -3.00 -10.04 -17.37
C ASP A 71 -2.62 -8.56 -17.25
N PHE A 72 -1.53 -8.21 -17.94
CA PHE A 72 -1.00 -6.83 -17.87
C PHE A 72 -2.04 -5.80 -18.32
N LYS A 73 -2.76 -6.05 -19.44
CA LYS A 73 -3.72 -5.11 -19.98
C LYS A 73 -4.86 -4.84 -18.99
N LYS A 74 -5.46 -5.90 -18.46
CA LYS A 74 -6.52 -5.79 -17.46
C LYS A 74 -6.03 -5.09 -16.20
N GLY A 75 -4.85 -5.46 -15.69
CA GLY A 75 -4.24 -4.86 -14.52
C GLY A 75 -3.99 -3.37 -14.69
N PHE A 76 -3.39 -2.97 -15.81
CA PHE A 76 -3.09 -1.57 -16.11
C PHE A 76 -4.37 -0.71 -16.25
N GLU A 77 -5.40 -1.22 -16.94
CA GLU A 77 -6.67 -0.50 -17.08
C GLU A 77 -7.32 -0.22 -15.72
N TRP A 78 -7.28 -1.18 -14.78
CA TRP A 78 -7.83 -0.98 -13.45
C TRP A 78 -7.00 -0.04 -12.58
N ILE A 79 -5.67 -0.10 -12.66
CA ILE A 79 -4.78 0.85 -11.99
C ILE A 79 -5.01 2.27 -12.51
N LYS A 80 -5.17 2.42 -13.83
CA LYS A 80 -5.48 3.72 -14.43
C LYS A 80 -6.82 4.26 -13.93
N LYS A 81 -7.87 3.44 -13.92
CA LYS A 81 -9.18 3.83 -13.32
C LYS A 81 -9.04 4.26 -11.88
N GLY A 82 -8.26 3.52 -11.07
CA GLY A 82 -7.99 3.90 -9.69
C GLY A 82 -7.31 5.26 -9.58
N ALA A 83 -6.29 5.53 -10.40
CA ALA A 83 -5.58 6.80 -10.38
C ALA A 83 -6.45 7.98 -10.89
N ASP A 84 -7.32 7.73 -11.88
CA ASP A 84 -8.25 8.75 -12.41
C ASP A 84 -9.34 9.13 -11.39
N ASP A 85 -9.78 8.17 -10.55
CA ASP A 85 -10.82 8.36 -9.53
C ASP A 85 -10.24 8.83 -8.18
N ALA A 86 -8.91 8.75 -7.99
CA ALA A 86 -8.27 9.06 -6.71
C ALA A 86 -8.34 10.54 -6.34
N GLN A 87 -8.55 10.78 -5.05
CA GLN A 87 -8.53 12.11 -4.45
C GLN A 87 -7.22 12.35 -3.67
N ASP A 88 -7.02 13.54 -3.13
CA ASP A 88 -5.78 13.95 -2.45
C ASP A 88 -5.42 13.08 -1.23
N ASN A 89 -6.39 12.39 -0.65
CA ASN A 89 -6.19 11.45 0.45
C ASN A 89 -5.84 10.02 -0.02
N GLU A 90 -5.74 9.78 -1.33
CA GLU A 90 -5.49 8.47 -1.94
C GLU A 90 -4.26 8.47 -2.87
N PRO A 91 -3.13 9.07 -2.46
CA PRO A 91 -1.94 9.28 -3.30
C PRO A 91 -1.27 7.97 -3.75
N PHE A 92 -1.53 6.87 -3.07
CA PHE A 92 -1.06 5.54 -3.43
C PHE A 92 -1.44 5.18 -4.88
N CYS A 93 -2.65 5.53 -5.34
CA CYS A 93 -3.11 5.23 -6.70
C CYS A 93 -2.25 5.94 -7.76
N TRP A 94 -1.92 7.20 -7.53
CA TRP A 94 -1.07 7.99 -8.43
C TRP A 94 0.37 7.49 -8.42
N PHE A 95 0.88 7.13 -7.25
CA PHE A 95 2.22 6.58 -7.11
C PHE A 95 2.38 5.28 -7.90
N ILE A 96 1.43 4.35 -7.80
CA ILE A 96 1.47 3.08 -8.53
C ILE A 96 1.43 3.31 -10.04
N LEU A 97 0.53 4.15 -10.55
CA LEU A 97 0.45 4.44 -11.98
C LEU A 97 1.72 5.12 -12.48
N GLY A 98 2.25 6.10 -11.73
CA GLY A 98 3.51 6.76 -12.06
C GLY A 98 4.69 5.82 -12.09
N SER A 99 4.75 4.87 -11.15
CA SER A 99 5.80 3.84 -11.10
C SER A 99 5.75 2.89 -12.31
N LEU A 100 4.55 2.54 -12.79
CA LEU A 100 4.40 1.74 -14.01
C LEU A 100 4.94 2.48 -15.25
N TYR A 101 4.62 3.76 -15.41
CA TYR A 101 5.17 4.57 -16.51
C TYR A 101 6.69 4.76 -16.39
N LEU A 102 7.23 4.90 -15.19
CA LEU A 102 8.67 5.06 -14.95
C LEU A 102 9.46 3.82 -15.33
N ASN A 103 8.98 2.65 -14.91
CA ASN A 103 9.67 1.38 -15.13
C ASN A 103 9.44 0.85 -16.56
N GLY A 104 8.27 1.08 -17.11
CA GLY A 104 7.81 0.45 -18.35
C GLY A 104 7.54 -1.05 -18.18
N LYS A 105 6.96 -1.65 -19.17
CA LYS A 105 6.71 -3.09 -19.32
C LYS A 105 6.75 -3.41 -20.83
N PRO A 106 6.83 -4.68 -21.26
CA PRO A 106 6.82 -5.01 -22.68
C PRO A 106 5.66 -4.37 -23.45
N ASP A 107 4.47 -4.32 -22.82
CA ASP A 107 3.25 -3.74 -23.42
C ASP A 107 3.00 -2.28 -23.00
N LEU A 108 3.89 -1.68 -22.23
CA LEU A 108 3.82 -0.29 -21.78
C LEU A 108 5.21 0.35 -21.88
N PRO A 109 5.53 1.05 -22.98
CA PRO A 109 6.80 1.77 -23.09
C PRO A 109 6.99 2.75 -21.93
N LYS A 110 8.23 2.94 -21.52
CA LYS A 110 8.57 3.97 -20.53
C LYS A 110 8.08 5.34 -21.00
N ASP A 111 7.34 6.02 -20.12
CA ASP A 111 6.90 7.39 -20.34
C ASP A 111 7.28 8.25 -19.13
N ILE A 112 8.45 8.87 -19.24
CA ILE A 112 9.02 9.71 -18.15
C ILE A 112 8.16 10.92 -17.87
N ILE A 113 7.45 11.45 -18.88
CA ILE A 113 6.59 12.64 -18.70
C ILE A 113 5.38 12.26 -17.86
N SER A 114 4.67 11.20 -18.25
CA SER A 114 3.54 10.67 -17.46
C SER A 114 3.97 10.20 -16.08
N ALA A 115 5.14 9.54 -15.97
CA ALA A 115 5.70 9.13 -14.69
C ALA A 115 5.90 10.31 -13.75
N LYS A 116 6.59 11.36 -14.23
CA LYS A 116 6.85 12.59 -13.44
C LYS A 116 5.55 13.26 -13.00
N TYR A 117 4.57 13.33 -13.90
CA TYR A 117 3.26 13.91 -13.58
C TYR A 117 2.56 13.18 -12.44
N TRP A 118 2.41 11.86 -12.54
CA TRP A 118 1.67 11.09 -11.56
C TRP A 118 2.40 10.96 -10.21
N ILE A 119 3.73 10.77 -10.26
CA ILE A 119 4.56 10.71 -9.03
C ILE A 119 4.55 12.07 -8.35
N LYS A 120 4.66 13.20 -9.10
CA LYS A 120 4.56 14.53 -8.52
C LYS A 120 3.23 14.78 -7.83
N LYS A 121 2.13 14.32 -8.40
CA LYS A 121 0.79 14.43 -7.79
C LYS A 121 0.74 13.71 -6.43
N ALA A 122 1.36 12.54 -6.33
CA ALA A 122 1.49 11.81 -5.07
C ALA A 122 2.44 12.50 -4.07
N VAL A 123 3.51 13.15 -4.57
CA VAL A 123 4.43 13.99 -3.76
C VAL A 123 3.68 15.18 -3.16
N ASP A 124 2.89 15.88 -3.97
CA ASP A 124 2.11 17.05 -3.53
C ASP A 124 1.11 16.67 -2.42
N ALA A 125 0.61 15.42 -2.44
CA ALA A 125 -0.19 14.81 -1.38
C ALA A 125 0.66 14.20 -0.23
N ARG A 126 1.98 14.41 -0.22
CA ARG A 126 2.94 13.97 0.80
C ARG A 126 3.02 12.45 0.99
N TYR A 127 2.89 11.69 -0.09
CA TYR A 127 3.09 10.25 -0.05
C TYR A 127 4.60 9.92 0.00
N GLU A 128 5.04 9.29 1.09
CA GLU A 128 6.46 9.12 1.40
C GLU A 128 7.26 8.40 0.31
N ASP A 129 6.72 7.31 -0.23
CA ASP A 129 7.41 6.54 -1.28
C ASP A 129 7.53 7.35 -2.58
N ALA A 130 6.53 8.20 -2.88
CA ALA A 130 6.59 9.08 -4.05
C ALA A 130 7.64 10.18 -3.89
N VAL A 131 7.77 10.73 -2.67
CA VAL A 131 8.79 11.75 -2.37
C VAL A 131 10.19 11.17 -2.59
N LEU A 132 10.45 9.98 -2.05
CA LEU A 132 11.73 9.29 -2.23
C LEU A 132 11.99 8.95 -3.71
N MET A 133 10.99 8.42 -4.41
CA MET A 133 11.12 8.08 -5.83
C MET A 133 11.36 9.31 -6.71
N TYR A 134 10.70 10.42 -6.41
CA TYR A 134 10.87 11.68 -7.12
C TYR A 134 12.30 12.21 -6.98
N GLU A 135 12.82 12.23 -5.75
CA GLU A 135 14.18 12.66 -5.46
C GLU A 135 15.22 11.81 -6.19
N LEU A 136 15.08 10.49 -6.13
CA LEU A 136 16.00 9.55 -6.78
C LEU A 136 16.05 9.68 -8.31
N ASN A 137 14.94 10.06 -8.96
CA ASN A 137 14.86 10.07 -10.42
C ASN A 137 15.06 11.46 -11.03
N TRP A 138 14.76 12.53 -10.31
CA TRP A 138 14.81 13.89 -10.87
C TRP A 138 15.67 14.86 -10.07
N GLY A 139 16.07 14.51 -8.84
CA GLY A 139 16.99 15.31 -8.00
C GLY A 139 16.48 16.71 -7.63
N ASP A 140 15.24 17.02 -7.98
CA ASP A 140 14.58 18.28 -7.66
C ASP A 140 13.82 18.11 -6.34
N ASN A 141 14.36 18.60 -5.23
CA ASN A 141 13.63 18.58 -3.97
C ASN A 141 12.25 19.20 -4.16
N PRO A 142 11.14 18.43 -3.95
CA PRO A 142 9.82 19.01 -4.07
C PRO A 142 9.62 20.13 -3.02
N PRO A 143 8.76 21.12 -3.29
CA PRO A 143 8.46 22.17 -2.34
C PRO A 143 8.07 21.57 -0.98
N GLY A 144 8.70 22.03 0.10
CA GLY A 144 8.48 21.54 1.46
C GLY A 144 9.18 20.23 1.81
N PHE A 145 10.03 19.67 0.93
CA PHE A 145 10.76 18.42 1.19
C PHE A 145 11.68 18.53 2.41
N LYS A 146 12.40 19.63 2.56
CA LYS A 146 13.33 19.84 3.69
C LYS A 146 12.57 19.87 5.03
N GLU A 147 11.49 20.63 5.08
CA GLU A 147 10.63 20.75 6.26
C GLU A 147 10.00 19.40 6.62
N TRP A 148 9.47 18.70 5.61
CA TRP A 148 8.92 17.36 5.80
C TRP A 148 9.98 16.36 6.29
N MET A 149 11.18 16.35 5.70
CA MET A 149 12.27 15.47 6.11
C MET A 149 12.69 15.76 7.55
N THR A 150 12.79 17.04 7.95
CA THR A 150 13.14 17.45 9.30
C THR A 150 12.07 16.97 10.30
N ASP A 151 10.78 17.20 10.02
CA ASP A 151 9.66 16.75 10.85
C ASP A 151 9.63 15.21 10.98
N LYS A 152 9.88 14.49 9.89
CA LYS A 152 9.97 13.03 9.91
C LYS A 152 11.15 12.54 10.74
N MET A 153 12.33 13.11 10.57
CA MET A 153 13.53 12.74 11.35
C MET A 153 13.31 12.99 12.84
N GLU A 154 12.69 14.12 13.21
CA GLU A 154 12.38 14.45 14.61
C GLU A 154 11.39 13.45 15.20
N LYS A 155 10.31 13.10 14.48
CA LYS A 155 9.34 12.09 14.92
C LYS A 155 9.96 10.70 15.06
N ASP A 156 10.81 10.30 14.13
CA ASP A 156 11.50 9.00 14.20
C ASP A 156 12.52 8.98 15.34
N TYR A 157 13.24 10.07 15.56
CA TYR A 157 14.12 10.22 16.70
C TYR A 157 13.36 10.11 18.03
N ASP A 158 12.26 10.81 18.19
CA ASP A 158 11.40 10.74 19.38
C ASP A 158 10.84 9.33 19.60
N ARG A 159 10.42 8.66 18.53
CA ARG A 159 9.98 7.26 18.58
C ARG A 159 11.09 6.34 19.06
N MET A 160 12.30 6.50 18.53
CA MET A 160 13.47 5.74 18.93
C MET A 160 13.88 6.00 20.39
N GLN A 161 13.80 7.25 20.86
CA GLN A 161 14.08 7.59 22.27
C GLN A 161 13.04 6.95 23.21
N LYS A 162 11.75 6.99 22.85
CA LYS A 162 10.70 6.27 23.59
C LYS A 162 10.99 4.78 23.65
N LEU A 163 11.32 4.15 22.51
CA LEU A 163 11.64 2.73 22.43
C LEU A 163 12.84 2.37 23.34
N LYS A 164 13.92 3.14 23.27
CA LYS A 164 15.10 2.96 24.13
C LYS A 164 14.76 3.06 25.63
N ARG A 165 13.85 3.95 25.99
CA ARG A 165 13.40 4.14 27.38
C ARG A 165 12.57 2.94 27.89
N TRP A 166 11.72 2.37 27.04
CA TRP A 166 10.83 1.28 27.43
C TRP A 166 11.45 -0.12 27.28
N LEU A 167 12.39 -0.28 26.35
CA LEU A 167 13.03 -1.57 26.05
C LEU A 167 13.63 -2.26 27.30
N PRO A 168 14.40 -1.58 28.18
CA PRO A 168 14.91 -2.21 29.38
C PRO A 168 13.79 -2.69 30.32
N ILE A 169 12.72 -1.91 30.45
CA ILE A 169 11.58 -2.25 31.32
C ILE A 169 10.88 -3.50 30.81
N VAL A 170 10.65 -3.56 29.48
CA VAL A 170 10.02 -4.73 28.83
C VAL A 170 10.89 -5.98 29.01
N LEU A 171 12.21 -5.86 28.85
CA LEU A 171 13.14 -6.99 29.05
C LEU A 171 13.16 -7.50 30.49
N VAL A 172 13.13 -6.60 31.46
CA VAL A 172 13.04 -6.98 32.87
C VAL A 172 11.72 -7.69 33.19
N LEU A 173 10.60 -7.16 32.71
CA LEU A 173 9.28 -7.78 32.91
C LEU A 173 9.18 -9.15 32.22
N ALA A 174 9.73 -9.29 31.02
CA ALA A 174 9.80 -10.58 30.33
C ALA A 174 10.67 -11.60 31.08
N GLY A 175 11.81 -11.14 31.63
CA GLY A 175 12.68 -11.98 32.46
C GLY A 175 12.00 -12.46 33.75
N ILE A 176 11.29 -11.57 34.46
CA ILE A 176 10.50 -11.93 35.63
C ILE A 176 9.38 -12.92 35.25
N GLY A 177 8.66 -12.68 34.17
CA GLY A 177 7.61 -13.59 33.68
C GLY A 177 8.15 -15.00 33.39
N LEU A 178 9.33 -15.10 32.79
CA LEU A 178 9.99 -16.38 32.53
C LEU A 178 10.37 -17.11 33.79
N ILE A 179 10.91 -16.39 34.80
CA ILE A 179 11.29 -16.96 36.10
C ILE A 179 10.04 -17.48 36.84
N VAL A 180 8.97 -16.70 36.87
CA VAL A 180 7.70 -17.12 37.50
C VAL A 180 7.12 -18.35 36.80
N TYR A 181 7.16 -18.37 35.47
CA TYR A 181 6.72 -19.52 34.68
C TYR A 181 7.51 -20.79 35.04
N ILE A 182 8.84 -20.68 35.11
CA ILE A 182 9.70 -21.83 35.47
C ILE A 182 9.43 -22.34 36.92
N ILE A 183 9.13 -21.43 37.86
CA ILE A 183 8.84 -21.79 39.26
C ILE A 183 7.47 -22.48 39.41
N LEU A 184 6.47 -22.02 38.63
CA LEU A 184 5.10 -22.53 38.74
C LEU A 184 4.84 -23.84 37.98
N PHE A 185 5.63 -24.11 36.94
CA PHE A 185 5.40 -25.24 36.01
C PHE A 185 6.56 -26.26 36.00
N ARG A 186 7.45 -26.21 36.97
CA ARG A 186 8.49 -27.21 37.21
C ARG A 186 8.16 -28.04 38.47
#